data_e106e2d4ee601cf9a8317e341f0014b6
#
_entry.id   e106e2d4ee601cf9a8317e341f0014b6
#
_cell.length_a   1.000
_cell.length_b   1.000
_cell.length_c   1.000
_cell.angle_alpha   90.00
_cell.angle_beta   90.00
_cell.angle_gamma   90.00
#
_symmetry.space_group_name_H-M   'P 1'
#
loop_
_entity.id
_entity.type
_entity.pdbx_description
1 polymer ?
#
loop_
_entity_poly.entity_id
_entity_poly.type
_entity_poly.pdbx_seq_one_letter_code
_entity_poly.pdbx_strand_id
1 'polypeptide(L)' 'MTMKTMTAKDAKNNFGLLIDCARAEPVQVNKHGRPVVVVVSVEEFQRLGTRTIDKQPEVVL' A
#
# COMPACT_ATOMS: atom_id res chain seq x y z
N MET A 1 -9.05 12.17 -3.94
CA MET A 1 -8.07 11.67 -3.39
C MET A 1 -7.14 11.12 -4.33
N THR A 2 -5.95 11.39 -4.26
CA THR A 2 -5.05 10.90 -5.19
C THR A 2 -4.33 9.74 -4.64
N MET A 3 -3.84 8.91 -5.45
CA MET A 3 -3.14 7.75 -5.05
C MET A 3 -1.79 7.83 -5.67
N LYS A 4 -0.74 7.66 -4.89
CA LYS A 4 0.56 7.75 -5.42
C LYS A 4 0.92 6.43 -6.06
N THR A 5 1.72 6.46 -7.08
CA THR A 5 2.12 5.23 -7.77
C THR A 5 3.63 5.07 -7.73
N MET A 6 4.09 3.86 -7.54
CA MET A 6 5.49 3.62 -7.42
C MET A 6 5.77 2.26 -8.05
N THR A 7 6.94 2.06 -8.61
CA THR A 7 7.24 0.76 -9.22
C THR A 7 7.69 -0.17 -8.10
N ALA A 8 7.61 -1.45 -8.34
CA ALA A 8 8.02 -2.43 -7.35
C ALA A 8 9.49 -2.25 -7.01
N LYS A 9 10.29 -1.88 -8.00
CA LYS A 9 11.68 -1.70 -7.75
C LYS A 9 11.90 -0.50 -6.84
N ASP A 10 11.21 0.58 -7.06
CA ASP A 10 11.35 1.75 -6.22
C ASP A 10 10.83 1.43 -4.84
N ALA A 11 9.76 0.70 -4.75
CA ALA A 11 9.19 0.37 -3.45
C ALA A 11 10.18 -0.45 -2.66
N LYS A 12 10.86 -1.36 -3.31
CA LYS A 12 11.80 -2.17 -2.63
C LYS A 12 12.99 -1.37 -2.20
N ASN A 13 13.53 -0.53 -3.04
CA ASN A 13 14.71 0.23 -2.71
C ASN A 13 14.43 1.38 -1.76
N ASN A 14 13.23 1.84 -1.68
CA ASN A 14 12.91 2.95 -0.79
C ASN A 14 11.74 2.56 0.10
N PHE A 15 11.85 1.45 0.75
CA PHE A 15 10.73 0.96 1.55
C PHE A 15 10.35 1.94 2.66
N GLY A 16 11.30 2.61 3.26
CA GLY A 16 10.99 3.58 4.30
C GLY A 16 10.13 4.69 3.74
N LEU A 17 10.45 5.15 2.55
CA LEU A 17 9.71 6.21 1.93
C LEU A 17 8.32 5.70 1.57
N LEU A 18 8.23 4.46 1.14
CA LEU A 18 6.95 3.87 0.78
C LEU A 18 6.05 3.88 2.01
N ILE A 19 6.56 3.50 3.16
CA ILE A 19 5.76 3.46 4.36
C ILE A 19 5.31 4.87 4.71
N ASP A 20 6.19 5.85 4.61
CA ASP A 20 5.81 7.21 4.95
C ASP A 20 4.73 7.72 3.98
N CYS A 21 4.83 7.40 2.73
CA CYS A 21 3.83 7.85 1.79
C CYS A 21 2.51 7.14 2.04
N ALA A 22 2.58 5.86 2.35
CA ALA A 22 1.36 5.08 2.55
C ALA A 22 0.60 5.55 3.78
N ARG A 23 1.29 6.20 4.71
CA ARG A 23 0.60 6.69 5.89
C ARG A 23 -0.22 7.91 5.54
N ALA A 24 0.14 8.62 4.50
CA ALA A 24 -0.59 9.80 4.11
C ALA A 24 -1.65 9.48 3.08
N GLU A 25 -1.38 8.60 2.17
CA GLU A 25 -2.35 8.26 1.16
C GLU A 25 -1.98 6.92 0.57
N PRO A 26 -2.89 6.19 0.00
CA PRO A 26 -2.60 4.87 -0.56
C PRO A 26 -1.54 4.97 -1.65
N VAL A 27 -0.69 3.98 -1.71
CA VAL A 27 0.35 3.94 -2.70
C VAL A 27 0.16 2.68 -3.54
N GLN A 28 0.04 2.84 -4.85
CA GLN A 28 -0.16 1.70 -5.72
C GLN A 28 1.21 1.27 -6.22
N VAL A 29 1.54 0.03 -6.11
CA VAL A 29 2.83 -0.47 -6.54
C VAL A 29 2.62 -1.26 -7.82
N ASN A 30 3.35 -0.87 -8.87
CA ASN A 30 3.21 -1.52 -10.14
C ASN A 30 4.42 -2.37 -10.44
N LYS A 31 4.23 -3.41 -11.20
CA LYS A 31 5.32 -4.26 -11.59
C LYS A 31 5.11 -4.58 -13.04
N HIS A 32 6.12 -4.37 -13.85
CA HIS A 32 6.03 -4.64 -15.28
C HIS A 32 4.84 -3.86 -15.87
N GLY A 33 4.68 -2.64 -15.41
CA GLY A 33 3.63 -1.82 -15.98
C GLY A 33 2.23 -2.14 -15.54
N ARG A 34 2.05 -3.04 -14.58
CA ARG A 34 0.75 -3.37 -14.11
C ARG A 34 0.61 -3.20 -12.65
N PRO A 35 -0.48 -2.77 -12.16
CA PRO A 35 -0.70 -2.61 -10.72
C PRO A 35 -0.79 -3.99 -10.09
N VAL A 36 -0.02 -4.23 -9.06
CA VAL A 36 -0.06 -5.53 -8.40
C VAL A 36 -0.53 -5.43 -6.96
N VAL A 37 -0.22 -4.37 -6.24
CA VAL A 37 -0.69 -4.25 -4.86
C VAL A 37 -0.88 -2.80 -4.51
N VAL A 38 -1.55 -2.55 -3.45
CA VAL A 38 -1.74 -1.20 -2.96
C VAL A 38 -1.34 -1.24 -1.51
N VAL A 39 -0.50 -0.30 -1.08
CA VAL A 39 -0.05 -0.26 0.29
C VAL A 39 -0.78 0.88 0.98
N VAL A 40 -1.41 0.62 2.08
CA VAL A 40 -2.14 1.65 2.81
C VAL A 40 -1.85 1.55 4.27
N SER A 41 -2.16 2.56 5.02
CA SER A 41 -1.91 2.52 6.45
C SER A 41 -2.95 1.58 7.05
N VAL A 42 -2.72 1.13 8.24
CA VAL A 42 -3.65 0.25 8.91
C VAL A 42 -4.96 0.98 9.13
N GLU A 43 -4.89 2.26 9.46
CA GLU A 43 -6.10 3.01 9.66
C GLU A 43 -6.91 3.10 8.39
N GLU A 44 -6.25 3.30 7.28
CA GLU A 44 -6.95 3.43 6.03
C GLU A 44 -7.57 2.10 5.64
N PHE A 45 -6.86 1.04 5.91
CA PHE A 45 -7.34 -0.28 5.57
C PHE A 45 -8.62 -0.57 6.37
N GLN A 46 -8.61 -0.21 7.63
CA GLN A 46 -9.78 -0.44 8.44
C GLN A 46 -10.92 0.44 7.98
N ARG A 47 -10.61 1.66 7.55
CA ARG A 47 -11.65 2.51 7.13
C ARG A 47 -12.25 2.02 5.86
N LEU A 48 -11.56 1.31 5.01
CA LEU A 48 -12.11 0.83 3.77
C LEU A 48 -13.11 -0.24 4.03
N GLY A 49 -13.41 -0.45 5.23
CA GLY A 49 -14.45 -1.34 5.47
C GLY A 49 -14.27 -2.68 5.69
N THR A 50 -13.32 -3.02 5.93
CA THR A 50 -13.18 -4.34 6.08
C THR A 50 -13.66 -4.69 7.30
N ARG A 51 -14.40 -5.35 7.55
CA ARG A 51 -14.86 -5.65 8.68
C ARG A 51 -14.15 -6.63 9.25
N THR A 52 -13.87 -6.97 9.92
CA THR A 52 -13.39 -7.91 10.52
C THR A 52 -12.48 -8.76 10.07
N ILE A 53 -11.56 -8.72 10.08
CA ILE A 53 -10.66 -9.47 9.72
C ILE A 53 -10.11 -10.11 10.74
N ASP A 54 -10.29 -11.15 11.05
CA ASP A 54 -9.74 -11.76 12.06
C ASP A 54 -8.38 -11.98 11.84
N LYS A 55 -7.90 -12.26 10.84
CA LYS A 55 -6.67 -12.49 10.66
C LYS A 55 -5.98 -11.43 10.18
N GLN A 56 -4.96 -11.12 10.41
CA GLN A 56 -4.30 -10.13 9.94
C GLN A 56 -3.85 -10.18 8.66
N PRO A 57 -3.90 -9.42 8.04
CA PRO A 57 -3.64 -9.38 6.74
C PRO A 57 -2.25 -9.34 6.59
N GLU A 58 -1.71 -9.89 5.99
CA GLU A 58 -0.50 -9.91 5.78
C GLU A 58 -0.12 -8.93 5.02
N VAL A 59 0.38 -8.43 4.81
CA VAL A 59 0.79 -7.50 4.20
C VAL A 59 1.02 -7.46 3.16
N VAL A 60 0.89 -7.41 2.65
CA VAL A 60 0.94 -7.10 1.73
C VAL A 60 1.92 -6.95 0.92
N LEU A 61 2.62 -6.91 0.73
CA LEU A 61 3.54 -6.74 -0.08
C LEU A 61 3.90 -7.78 -0.63
#